data_089e5d37135d52f28ead0400942f94b6
#
_entry.id   089e5d37135d52f28ead0400942f94b6
#
_cell.length_a   1.000
_cell.length_b   1.000
_cell.length_c   1.000
_cell.angle_alpha   90.00
_cell.angle_beta   90.00
_cell.angle_gamma   90.00
#
_symmetry.space_group_name_H-M   'P 1'
#
loop_
_entity.id
_entity.type
_entity.pdbx_description
1 polymer ?
#
loop_
_entity_poly.entity_id
_entity_poly.type
_entity_poly.pdbx_seq_one_letter_code
_entity_poly.pdbx_strand_id
1 'polypeptide(L)' 'MIKYTKESMLLIAASMGLDEELVSYAKQIQSVLSSDGDGCPYDDALEMAFEELIRPNIA' A
#
# COMPACT_ATOMS: atom_id res chain seq x y z
N MET A 1 7.14 -13.80 -11.35
CA MET A 1 6.72 -12.48 -10.87
C MET A 1 6.96 -12.37 -9.38
N ILE A 2 7.66 -11.34 -8.96
CA ILE A 2 7.98 -11.14 -7.55
C ILE A 2 6.81 -10.39 -6.88
N LYS A 3 6.29 -11.00 -5.83
CA LYS A 3 5.23 -10.37 -5.07
C LYS A 3 5.81 -9.87 -3.75
N TYR A 4 5.66 -8.58 -3.51
CA TYR A 4 6.16 -7.99 -2.28
C TYR A 4 5.29 -8.37 -1.09
N THR A 5 5.94 -8.70 0.02
CA THR A 5 5.21 -8.91 1.27
C THR A 5 4.94 -7.56 1.91
N LYS A 6 4.03 -7.55 2.88
CA LYS A 6 3.70 -6.34 3.62
C LYS A 6 4.97 -5.74 4.26
N GLU A 7 5.78 -6.57 4.85
CA GLU A 7 7.02 -6.11 5.48
C GLU A 7 7.98 -5.52 4.46
N SER A 8 8.13 -6.18 3.31
CA SER A 8 9.01 -5.69 2.25
C SER A 8 8.54 -4.34 1.74
N MET A 9 7.24 -4.20 1.52
CA MET A 9 6.67 -2.94 1.04
C MET A 9 6.93 -1.80 2.01
N LEU A 10 6.75 -2.07 3.31
CA LEU A 10 7.00 -1.06 4.33
C LEU A 10 8.47 -0.70 4.43
N LEU A 11 9.36 -1.68 4.31
CA LEU A 11 10.79 -1.43 4.33
C LEU A 11 11.23 -0.55 3.16
N ILE A 12 10.73 -0.84 1.97
CA ILE A 12 11.07 -0.06 0.79
C ILE A 12 10.55 1.37 0.94
N ALA A 13 9.32 1.51 1.40
CA ALA A 13 8.73 2.82 1.61
C ALA A 13 9.50 3.60 2.66
N ALA A 14 9.91 2.94 3.74
CA ALA A 14 10.67 3.60 4.79
C ALA A 14 12.01 4.11 4.28
N SER A 15 12.67 3.33 3.43
CA SER A 15 13.95 3.77 2.87
C SER A 15 13.80 4.97 1.95
N MET A 16 12.61 5.19 1.43
CA MET A 16 12.30 6.34 0.58
C MET A 16 11.68 7.49 1.35
N GLY A 17 11.45 7.31 2.66
CA GLY A 17 10.77 8.31 3.49
C GLY A 17 9.29 8.42 3.22
N LEU A 18 8.69 7.37 2.65
CA LEU A 18 7.27 7.38 2.29
C LEU A 18 6.45 6.36 3.07
N ASP A 19 7.00 5.82 4.15
CA ASP A 19 6.30 4.79 4.91
C ASP A 19 5.00 5.30 5.51
N GLU A 20 4.99 6.51 6.06
CA GLU A 20 3.77 7.07 6.61
C GLU A 20 2.73 7.35 5.53
N GLU A 21 3.18 7.86 4.39
CA GLU A 21 2.29 8.13 3.28
C GLU A 21 1.71 6.85 2.72
N LEU A 22 2.51 5.80 2.65
CA LEU A 22 2.04 4.51 2.18
C LEU A 22 0.94 3.95 3.08
N VAL A 23 1.15 3.99 4.39
CA VAL A 23 0.17 3.50 5.34
C VAL A 23 -1.12 4.34 5.28
N SER A 24 -0.96 5.65 5.22
CA SER A 24 -2.10 6.55 5.14
C SER A 24 -2.92 6.30 3.88
N TYR A 25 -2.24 6.14 2.75
CA TYR A 25 -2.90 5.87 1.49
C TYR A 25 -3.62 4.52 1.51
N ALA A 26 -2.97 3.51 2.08
CA ALA A 26 -3.57 2.18 2.19
C ALA A 26 -4.84 2.22 3.04
N LYS A 27 -4.82 2.97 4.13
CA LYS A 27 -5.99 3.12 4.97
C LYS A 27 -7.12 3.83 4.22
N GLN A 28 -6.78 4.80 3.42
CA GLN A 28 -7.74 5.53 2.62
C GLN A 28 -8.40 4.60 1.60
N ILE A 29 -7.60 3.80 0.91
CA ILE A 29 -8.12 2.82 -0.05
C ILE A 29 -9.04 1.84 0.66
N GLN A 30 -8.60 1.33 1.81
CA GLN A 30 -9.39 0.37 2.57
C GLN A 30 -10.74 0.96 2.97
N SER A 31 -10.74 2.22 3.40
CA SER A 31 -11.97 2.89 3.81
C SER A 31 -12.94 3.02 2.63
N VAL A 32 -12.42 3.41 1.48
CA VAL A 32 -13.26 3.57 0.29
C VAL A 32 -13.86 2.24 -0.14
N LEU A 33 -13.05 1.19 -0.20
CA LEU A 33 -13.52 -0.11 -0.64
C LEU A 33 -14.43 -0.76 0.40
N SER A 34 -14.18 -0.54 1.68
CA SER A 34 -15.02 -1.09 2.73
C SER A 34 -16.42 -0.50 2.72
N SER A 35 -16.55 0.74 2.30
CA SER A 35 -17.87 1.40 2.28
C SER A 35 -18.81 0.77 1.27
N ASP A 36 -18.28 0.00 0.32
CA ASP A 36 -19.10 -0.73 -0.65
C ASP A 36 -19.62 -2.05 -0.11
N GLY A 37 -19.23 -2.42 1.10
CA GLY A 37 -19.73 -3.63 1.73
C GLY A 37 -18.92 -4.89 1.48
N ASP A 38 -18.00 -4.85 0.54
CA ASP A 38 -17.20 -6.02 0.21
C ASP A 38 -16.05 -6.25 1.17
N GLY A 39 -15.64 -5.23 1.88
CA GLY A 39 -14.49 -5.35 2.76
C GLY A 39 -13.21 -5.56 1.98
N CYS A 40 -12.20 -4.79 2.27
CA CYS A 40 -10.92 -4.92 1.60
C CYS A 40 -9.85 -5.23 2.65
N PRO A 41 -9.15 -6.38 2.55
CA PRO A 41 -8.07 -6.65 3.48
C PRO A 41 -7.02 -5.56 3.42
N TYR A 42 -6.46 -5.24 4.58
CA TYR A 42 -5.43 -4.20 4.65
C TYR A 42 -4.26 -4.52 3.73
N ASP A 43 -3.90 -5.80 3.64
CA ASP A 43 -2.78 -6.21 2.80
C ASP A 43 -3.03 -5.88 1.32
N ASP A 44 -4.24 -6.07 0.86
CA ASP A 44 -4.59 -5.73 -0.53
C ASP A 44 -4.54 -4.22 -0.73
N ALA A 45 -5.07 -3.46 0.22
CA ALA A 45 -5.03 -2.01 0.15
C ALA A 45 -3.60 -1.50 0.15
N LEU A 46 -2.74 -2.10 0.97
CA LEU A 46 -1.34 -1.73 1.05
C LEU A 46 -0.63 -2.02 -0.27
N GLU A 47 -0.94 -3.16 -0.88
CA GLU A 47 -0.35 -3.51 -2.17
C GLU A 47 -0.75 -2.51 -3.24
N MET A 48 -2.02 -2.12 -3.28
CA MET A 48 -2.48 -1.12 -4.24
C MET A 48 -1.82 0.23 -4.01
N ALA A 49 -1.70 0.63 -2.75
CA ALA A 49 -1.05 1.89 -2.42
C ALA A 49 0.43 1.85 -2.81
N PHE A 50 1.09 0.74 -2.58
CA PHE A 50 2.49 0.56 -2.96
C PHE A 50 2.65 0.70 -4.47
N GLU A 51 1.79 0.05 -5.23
CA GLU A 51 1.84 0.10 -6.69
C GLU A 51 1.67 1.51 -7.22
N GLU A 52 0.86 2.31 -6.58
CA GLU A 52 0.58 3.65 -7.08
C GLU A 52 1.53 4.71 -6.54
N LEU A 53 2.00 4.55 -5.31
CA LEU A 53 2.82 5.55 -4.65
C LEU A 53 4.32 5.25 -4.76
N ILE A 54 4.69 4.02 -4.51
CA ILE A 54 6.11 3.65 -4.37
C ILE A 54 6.70 3.17 -5.69
N ARG A 55 6.01 2.27 -6.36
CA ARG A 55 6.55 1.63 -7.55
C ARG A 55 6.95 2.61 -8.66
N PRO A 56 6.17 3.66 -8.96
CA PRO A 56 6.60 4.64 -9.97
C PRO A 56 7.91 5.33 -9.62
N ASN A 57 8.24 5.42 -8.33
CA ASN A 57 9.47 6.05 -7.89
C ASN A 57 10.67 5.10 -7.91
N ILE A 58 10.41 3.80 -8.00
CA ILE A 58 11.46 2.80 -8.10
C ILE A 58 11.93 2.65 -9.54
N ALA A 59 11.03 2.75 -10.46
CA ALA A 59 11.30 2.48 -11.88
C ALA A 59 12.31 3.45 -12.51
#